data_c31b13f41f88eb9c37d7eb9745cbf60b
#
_entry.id   c31b13f41f88eb9c37d7eb9745cbf60b
#
_cell.length_a   1.000
_cell.length_b   1.000
_cell.length_c   1.000
_cell.angle_alpha   90.00
_cell.angle_beta   90.00
_cell.angle_gamma   90.00
#
_symmetry.space_group_name_H-M   'P 1'
#
loop_
_entity.id
_entity.type
_entity.pdbx_description
1 polymer ?
#
loop_
_entity_poly.entity_id
_entity_poly.type
_entity_poly.pdbx_seq_one_letter_code
_entity_poly.pdbx_strand_id
1 'polypeptide(L)'
;MSANLNLKPAQSVIEAVLAKLQQNIQRLFSHSEAEDMGLVGFERELHGVFAEAERGVMAEKLAQYDVDVPKLMIEGRSYRRVLRAPASYTCGAGEIQVMRSLYRHQAEPAIVPLERNAGIVEGHWTPLAARQMVAVTSQLPPQAGEA
;
A
#
# COMPACT_ATOMS: atom_id res chain seq x y z
N MET A 1 7.66 22.72 1.42
CA MET A 1 8.29 22.96 2.72
C MET A 1 8.10 21.84 3.69
N SER A 2 6.92 21.25 3.76
CA SER A 2 6.69 20.06 4.58
C SER A 2 7.36 18.79 4.00
N ALA A 3 7.81 18.82 2.76
CA ALA A 3 8.43 17.68 2.11
C ALA A 3 9.75 17.26 2.74
N ASN A 4 10.47 18.19 3.37
CA ASN A 4 11.77 17.89 3.96
C ASN A 4 11.70 17.15 5.29
N LEU A 5 10.57 17.22 5.99
CA LEU A 5 10.43 16.62 7.30
C LEU A 5 10.32 15.09 7.24
N ASN A 6 9.89 14.54 6.11
CA ASN A 6 9.66 13.12 5.96
C ASN A 6 10.73 12.41 5.13
N LEU A 7 11.79 13.12 4.74
CA LEU A 7 12.84 12.53 3.90
C LEU A 7 13.68 11.49 4.64
N LYS A 8 13.95 11.68 5.93
CA LYS A 8 14.77 10.72 6.67
C LYS A 8 14.12 9.36 6.85
N PRO A 9 12.84 9.27 7.30
CA PRO A 9 12.16 7.98 7.37
C PRO A 9 12.05 7.31 6.00
N ALA A 10 11.69 8.08 4.96
CA ALA A 10 11.59 7.56 3.60
C ALA A 10 12.94 7.06 3.10
N GLN A 11 14.02 7.78 3.37
CA GLN A 11 15.37 7.37 2.95
C GLN A 11 15.76 6.04 3.60
N SER A 12 15.48 5.86 4.87
CA SER A 12 15.75 4.61 5.58
C SER A 12 15.01 3.43 4.95
N VAL A 13 13.74 3.63 4.62
CA VAL A 13 12.93 2.60 3.96
C VAL A 13 13.45 2.30 2.55
N ILE A 14 13.82 3.34 1.80
CA ILE A 14 14.38 3.17 0.46
C ILE A 14 15.64 2.32 0.52
N GLU A 15 16.55 2.62 1.44
CA GLU A 15 17.77 1.85 1.60
C GLU A 15 17.51 0.39 1.95
N ALA A 16 16.56 0.15 2.87
CA ALA A 16 16.18 -1.20 3.25
C ALA A 16 15.57 -1.97 2.09
N VAL A 17 14.69 -1.35 1.33
CA VAL A 17 14.05 -1.95 0.16
C VAL A 17 15.10 -2.30 -0.89
N LEU A 18 16.03 -1.39 -1.19
CA LEU A 18 17.08 -1.62 -2.18
C LEU A 18 18.02 -2.74 -1.76
N ALA A 19 18.40 -2.77 -0.48
CA ALA A 19 19.29 -3.81 0.04
C ALA A 19 18.63 -5.20 -0.10
N LYS A 20 17.37 -5.29 0.26
CA LYS A 20 16.63 -6.56 0.17
C LYS A 20 16.42 -6.98 -1.28
N LEU A 21 16.11 -6.02 -2.14
CA LEU A 21 15.96 -6.27 -3.57
C LEU A 21 17.25 -6.83 -4.17
N GLN A 22 18.37 -6.21 -3.84
CA GLN A 22 19.67 -6.69 -4.28
C GLN A 22 19.95 -8.10 -3.82
N GLN A 23 19.74 -8.39 -2.55
CA GLN A 23 19.93 -9.73 -1.99
C GLN A 23 19.05 -10.77 -2.69
N ASN A 24 17.78 -10.42 -2.92
CA ASN A 24 16.84 -11.33 -3.55
C ASN A 24 17.23 -11.64 -5.00
N ILE A 25 17.67 -10.62 -5.74
CA ILE A 25 18.14 -10.81 -7.12
C ILE A 25 19.38 -11.69 -7.15
N GLN A 26 20.35 -11.42 -6.26
CA GLN A 26 21.55 -12.25 -6.16
C GLN A 26 21.20 -13.71 -5.87
N ARG A 27 20.22 -13.93 -4.99
CA ARG A 27 19.77 -15.27 -4.64
C ARG A 27 19.18 -16.01 -5.85
N LEU A 28 18.45 -15.31 -6.70
CA LEU A 28 17.87 -15.92 -7.91
C LEU A 28 18.95 -16.49 -8.82
N PHE A 29 20.10 -15.81 -8.93
CA PHE A 29 21.19 -16.28 -9.78
C PHE A 29 22.05 -17.35 -9.14
N SER A 30 22.08 -17.42 -7.81
CA SER A 30 22.95 -18.35 -7.09
C SER A 30 22.26 -19.63 -6.62
N HIS A 31 20.93 -19.70 -6.67
CA HIS A 31 20.19 -20.85 -6.22
C HIS A 31 20.02 -21.88 -7.33
N SER A 32 20.41 -23.13 -7.04
CA SER A 32 20.26 -24.24 -7.96
C SER A 32 18.79 -24.59 -8.25
N GLU A 33 17.89 -24.26 -7.33
CA GLU A 33 16.46 -24.50 -7.51
C GLU A 33 15.88 -23.65 -8.66
N ALA A 34 16.43 -22.46 -8.86
CA ALA A 34 16.01 -21.62 -9.97
C ALA A 34 16.37 -22.23 -11.33
N GLU A 35 17.43 -23.02 -11.37
CA GLU A 35 17.81 -23.74 -12.59
C GLU A 35 16.83 -24.86 -12.92
N ASP A 36 16.29 -25.52 -11.90
CA ASP A 36 15.33 -26.61 -12.07
C ASP A 36 13.97 -26.11 -12.59
N MET A 37 13.61 -24.86 -12.26
CA MET A 37 12.34 -24.27 -12.69
C MET A 37 12.38 -23.70 -14.10
N GLY A 38 13.55 -23.58 -14.70
CA GLY A 38 13.73 -22.99 -16.01
C GLY A 38 13.40 -21.51 -16.05
N LEU A 39 13.29 -20.98 -17.26
CA LEU A 39 13.07 -19.54 -17.43
C LEU A 39 11.72 -19.08 -16.90
N VAL A 40 10.67 -19.88 -17.05
CA VAL A 40 9.35 -19.55 -16.53
C VAL A 40 9.38 -19.39 -15.01
N GLY A 41 10.05 -20.31 -14.32
CA GLY A 41 10.19 -20.22 -12.87
C GLY A 41 11.00 -19.01 -12.45
N PHE A 42 12.10 -18.76 -13.14
CA PHE A 42 12.94 -17.59 -12.87
C PHE A 42 12.16 -16.28 -13.04
N GLU A 43 11.44 -16.16 -14.14
CA GLU A 43 10.64 -14.96 -14.43
C GLU A 43 9.56 -14.74 -13.37
N ARG A 44 8.90 -15.81 -12.94
CA ARG A 44 7.88 -15.74 -11.90
C ARG A 44 8.47 -15.26 -10.57
N GLU A 45 9.60 -15.80 -10.18
CA GLU A 45 10.26 -15.39 -8.94
C GLU A 45 10.79 -13.96 -9.01
N LEU A 46 11.33 -13.58 -10.15
CA LEU A 46 11.78 -12.20 -10.37
C LEU A 46 10.61 -11.22 -10.22
N HIS A 47 9.47 -11.56 -10.80
CA HIS A 47 8.27 -10.75 -10.66
C HIS A 47 7.87 -10.59 -9.20
N GLY A 48 7.91 -11.67 -8.44
CA GLY A 48 7.61 -11.65 -7.00
C GLY A 48 8.58 -10.78 -6.21
N VAL A 49 9.86 -10.81 -6.55
CA VAL A 49 10.89 -9.99 -5.90
C VAL A 49 10.60 -8.50 -6.11
N PHE A 50 10.26 -8.10 -7.31
CA PHE A 50 9.93 -6.71 -7.60
C PHE A 50 8.59 -6.29 -6.98
N ALA A 51 7.61 -7.19 -6.95
CA ALA A 51 6.34 -6.91 -6.28
C ALA A 51 6.54 -6.67 -4.78
N GLU A 52 7.42 -7.42 -4.14
CA GLU A 52 7.75 -7.20 -2.73
C GLU A 52 8.37 -5.81 -2.52
N ALA A 53 9.29 -5.42 -3.39
CA ALA A 53 9.90 -4.09 -3.30
C ALA A 53 8.86 -3.00 -3.48
N GLU A 54 7.97 -3.15 -4.45
CA GLU A 54 6.89 -2.19 -4.69
C GLU A 54 5.99 -2.07 -3.47
N ARG A 55 5.61 -3.19 -2.84
CA ARG A 55 4.79 -3.16 -1.62
C ARG A 55 5.48 -2.37 -0.50
N GLY A 56 6.78 -2.55 -0.33
CA GLY A 56 7.53 -1.81 0.69
C GLY A 56 7.50 -0.30 0.46
N VAL A 57 7.69 0.12 -0.77
CA VAL A 57 7.64 1.54 -1.15
C VAL A 57 6.22 2.09 -0.99
N MET A 58 5.22 1.34 -1.43
CA MET A 58 3.82 1.77 -1.32
C MET A 58 3.37 1.91 0.12
N ALA A 59 3.76 0.98 0.99
CA ALA A 59 3.42 1.06 2.40
C ALA A 59 4.01 2.33 3.04
N GLU A 60 5.25 2.66 2.72
CA GLU A 60 5.88 3.89 3.23
C GLU A 60 5.17 5.14 2.70
N LYS A 61 4.86 5.17 1.41
CA LYS A 61 4.17 6.31 0.83
C LYS A 61 2.79 6.50 1.45
N LEU A 62 2.05 5.41 1.60
CA LEU A 62 0.72 5.48 2.19
C LEU A 62 0.78 5.96 3.65
N ALA A 63 1.77 5.49 4.40
CA ALA A 63 1.96 5.93 5.78
C ALA A 63 2.18 7.44 5.90
N GLN A 64 2.73 8.09 4.87
CA GLN A 64 2.93 9.53 4.88
C GLN A 64 1.63 10.33 4.85
N TYR A 65 0.53 9.71 4.43
CA TYR A 65 -0.78 10.36 4.44
C TYR A 65 -1.48 10.27 5.80
N ASP A 66 -0.92 9.50 6.73
CA ASP A 66 -1.49 9.35 8.06
C ASP A 66 -1.30 10.62 8.88
N VAL A 67 -2.20 10.82 9.83
CA VAL A 67 -2.14 11.90 10.79
C VAL A 67 -2.15 11.29 12.19
N ASP A 68 -1.14 11.60 12.98
CA ASP A 68 -0.99 11.02 14.32
C ASP A 68 -0.87 12.13 15.36
N VAL A 69 -1.98 12.78 15.62
CA VAL A 69 -2.09 13.81 16.67
C VAL A 69 -3.34 13.53 17.52
N PRO A 70 -3.37 13.97 18.79
CA PRO A 70 -4.53 13.68 19.66
C PRO A 70 -5.83 14.32 19.16
N LYS A 71 -5.75 15.48 18.54
CA LYS A 71 -6.93 16.22 18.06
C LYS A 71 -6.67 16.84 16.70
N LEU A 72 -7.71 16.90 15.90
CA LEU A 72 -7.72 17.55 14.58
C LEU A 72 -8.83 18.57 14.50
N MET A 73 -8.58 19.64 13.75
CA MET A 73 -9.63 20.60 13.37
C MET A 73 -9.89 20.44 11.88
N ILE A 74 -11.11 20.12 11.52
CA ILE A 74 -11.54 20.00 10.13
C ILE A 74 -12.81 20.84 9.95
N GLU A 75 -12.74 21.85 9.10
CA GLU A 75 -13.87 22.74 8.83
C GLU A 75 -14.50 23.32 10.09
N GLY A 76 -13.65 23.72 11.05
CA GLY A 76 -14.12 24.31 12.31
C GLY A 76 -14.61 23.31 13.34
N ARG A 77 -14.60 22.00 13.04
CA ARG A 77 -15.03 20.96 13.98
C ARG A 77 -13.82 20.28 14.58
N SER A 78 -13.92 19.99 15.88
CA SER A 78 -12.86 19.30 16.62
C SER A 78 -13.07 17.79 16.57
N TYR A 79 -12.06 17.07 16.09
CA TYR A 79 -12.05 15.60 16.03
C TYR A 79 -11.02 15.07 17.00
N ARG A 80 -11.37 14.03 17.73
CA ARG A 80 -10.48 13.36 18.69
C ARG A 80 -10.08 12.00 18.15
N ARG A 81 -8.81 11.67 18.28
CA ARG A 81 -8.34 10.33 17.94
C ARG A 81 -8.97 9.31 18.87
N VAL A 82 -9.65 8.32 18.31
CA VAL A 82 -10.32 7.28 19.09
C VAL A 82 -9.63 5.93 18.97
N LEU A 83 -8.80 5.74 17.95
CA LEU A 83 -8.09 4.49 17.74
C LEU A 83 -6.89 4.72 16.84
N ARG A 84 -5.80 4.01 17.11
CA ARG A 84 -4.66 3.90 16.21
C ARG A 84 -4.30 2.42 16.10
N ALA A 85 -4.35 1.89 14.90
CA ALA A 85 -4.17 0.47 14.66
C ALA A 85 -3.69 0.20 13.25
N PRO A 86 -3.04 -0.95 13.00
CA PRO A 86 -2.68 -1.32 11.63
C PRO A 86 -3.93 -1.63 10.80
N ALA A 87 -3.85 -1.32 9.53
CA ALA A 87 -4.90 -1.64 8.56
C ALA A 87 -4.26 -2.15 7.28
N SER A 88 -4.97 -3.04 6.62
CA SER A 88 -4.51 -3.62 5.35
C SER A 88 -5.15 -2.90 4.18
N TYR A 89 -4.34 -2.64 3.15
CA TYR A 89 -4.79 -2.05 1.90
C TYR A 89 -4.22 -2.87 0.75
N THR A 90 -4.90 -2.88 -0.39
CA THR A 90 -4.44 -3.57 -1.58
C THR A 90 -3.96 -2.56 -2.61
N CYS A 91 -2.71 -2.68 -3.00
CA CYS A 91 -2.13 -1.93 -4.11
C CYS A 91 -1.90 -2.85 -5.31
N GLY A 92 -1.38 -2.31 -6.41
CA GLY A 92 -1.13 -3.11 -7.60
C GLY A 92 -0.20 -4.30 -7.40
N ALA A 93 0.69 -4.22 -6.41
CA ALA A 93 1.65 -5.27 -6.10
C ALA A 93 1.17 -6.25 -5.02
N GLY A 94 -0.01 -6.03 -4.45
CA GLY A 94 -0.58 -6.90 -3.43
C GLY A 94 -0.96 -6.16 -2.16
N GLU A 95 -1.14 -6.92 -1.09
CA GLU A 95 -1.57 -6.39 0.19
C GLU A 95 -0.43 -5.73 0.96
N ILE A 96 -0.71 -4.57 1.54
CA ILE A 96 0.22 -3.84 2.40
C ILE A 96 -0.47 -3.50 3.72
N GLN A 97 0.32 -3.35 4.78
CA GLN A 97 -0.17 -2.91 6.08
C GLN A 97 0.45 -1.58 6.46
N VAL A 98 -0.38 -0.68 6.99
CA VAL A 98 0.09 0.60 7.50
C VAL A 98 -0.67 0.93 8.78
N MET A 99 0.00 1.67 9.67
CA MET A 99 -0.65 2.23 10.85
C MET A 99 -1.50 3.42 10.44
N ARG A 100 -2.70 3.48 10.97
CA ARG A 100 -3.59 4.61 10.71
C ARG A 100 -4.34 5.00 11.98
N SER A 101 -4.76 6.26 12.04
CA SER A 101 -5.54 6.78 13.15
C SER A 101 -6.97 7.07 12.70
N LEU A 102 -7.92 6.78 13.58
CA LEU A 102 -9.33 7.09 13.40
C LEU A 102 -9.70 8.25 14.29
N TYR A 103 -10.47 9.18 13.76
CA TYR A 103 -10.90 10.37 14.46
C TYR A 103 -12.42 10.47 14.47
N ARG A 104 -12.96 11.02 15.53
CA ARG A 104 -14.42 11.17 15.68
C ARG A 104 -14.75 12.55 16.22
N HIS A 105 -15.81 13.13 15.67
CA HIS A 105 -16.44 14.32 16.19
C HIS A 105 -17.77 13.92 16.83
N GLN A 106 -17.87 14.06 18.16
CA GLN A 106 -19.07 13.70 18.93
C GLN A 106 -19.49 12.25 18.62
N ALA A 107 -20.79 12.02 18.32
CA ALA A 107 -21.31 10.71 18.04
C ALA A 107 -21.34 10.36 16.55
N GLU A 108 -20.73 11.20 15.70
CA GLU A 108 -20.71 10.96 14.27
C GLU A 108 -19.77 9.80 13.92
N PRO A 109 -19.94 9.18 12.74
CA PRO A 109 -19.04 8.10 12.31
C PRO A 109 -17.59 8.56 12.27
N ALA A 110 -16.68 7.64 12.58
CA ALA A 110 -15.26 7.94 12.57
C ALA A 110 -14.75 8.20 11.14
N ILE A 111 -13.76 9.06 11.04
CA ILE A 111 -13.06 9.34 9.78
C ILE A 111 -11.63 8.84 9.86
N VAL A 112 -11.05 8.55 8.71
CA VAL A 112 -9.67 8.10 8.58
C VAL A 112 -8.92 9.09 7.69
N PRO A 113 -8.15 10.02 8.27
CA PRO A 113 -7.44 11.02 7.47
C PRO A 113 -6.53 10.43 6.42
N LEU A 114 -5.85 9.32 6.74
CA LEU A 114 -5.00 8.63 5.77
C LEU A 114 -5.77 8.31 4.48
N GLU A 115 -6.96 7.76 4.60
CA GLU A 115 -7.76 7.38 3.42
C GLU A 115 -8.22 8.60 2.64
N ARG A 116 -8.65 9.64 3.35
CA ARG A 116 -9.06 10.89 2.69
C ARG A 116 -7.90 11.53 1.94
N ASN A 117 -6.74 11.60 2.57
CA ASN A 117 -5.55 12.23 1.99
C ASN A 117 -4.99 11.42 0.82
N ALA A 118 -5.08 10.11 0.89
CA ALA A 118 -4.58 9.22 -0.16
C ALA A 118 -5.56 9.01 -1.31
N GLY A 119 -6.80 9.49 -1.18
CA GLY A 119 -7.82 9.33 -2.21
C GLY A 119 -8.47 7.95 -2.22
N ILE A 120 -8.46 7.25 -1.09
CA ILE A 120 -9.14 5.97 -0.95
C ILE A 120 -10.59 6.25 -0.59
N VAL A 121 -11.50 6.00 -1.52
CA VAL A 121 -12.92 6.38 -1.36
C VAL A 121 -13.72 5.25 -0.76
N GLU A 122 -13.53 4.04 -1.26
CA GLU A 122 -14.26 2.87 -0.77
C GLU A 122 -13.33 1.70 -0.59
N GLY A 123 -13.59 0.92 0.45
CA GLY A 123 -12.84 -0.30 0.72
C GLY A 123 -11.39 -0.04 1.07
N HIS A 124 -10.54 -0.97 0.66
CA HIS A 124 -9.13 -0.97 1.03
C HIS A 124 -8.21 -1.02 -0.20
N TRP A 125 -8.65 -0.44 -1.31
CA TRP A 125 -7.89 -0.42 -2.55
C TRP A 125 -7.24 0.94 -2.77
N THR A 126 -5.97 0.96 -3.12
CA THR A 126 -5.33 2.20 -3.55
C THR A 126 -6.00 2.70 -4.83
N PRO A 127 -5.97 4.02 -5.12
CA PRO A 127 -6.70 4.55 -6.28
C PRO A 127 -6.36 3.89 -7.61
N LEU A 128 -5.08 3.64 -7.88
CA LEU A 128 -4.68 2.99 -9.12
C LEU A 128 -5.14 1.54 -9.17
N ALA A 129 -5.01 0.81 -8.06
CA ALA A 129 -5.46 -0.58 -7.98
C ALA A 129 -6.97 -0.66 -8.19
N ALA A 130 -7.74 0.27 -7.62
CA ALA A 130 -9.18 0.34 -7.82
C ALA A 130 -9.52 0.57 -9.30
N ARG A 131 -8.79 1.46 -9.97
CA ARG A 131 -8.98 1.72 -11.39
C ARG A 131 -8.66 0.49 -12.25
N GLN A 132 -7.60 -0.21 -11.90
CA GLN A 132 -7.21 -1.43 -12.61
C GLN A 132 -8.27 -2.52 -12.46
N MET A 133 -8.85 -2.67 -11.27
CA MET A 133 -9.92 -3.63 -11.05
C MET A 133 -11.16 -3.30 -11.86
N VAL A 134 -11.55 -2.03 -11.91
CA VAL A 134 -12.70 -1.61 -12.72
C VAL A 134 -12.44 -1.88 -14.19
N ALA A 135 -11.24 -1.57 -14.68
CA ALA A 135 -10.88 -1.81 -16.07
C ALA A 135 -10.93 -3.29 -16.43
N VAL A 136 -10.38 -4.15 -15.58
CA VAL A 136 -10.42 -5.60 -15.79
C VAL A 136 -11.85 -6.11 -15.79
N THR A 137 -12.66 -5.67 -14.83
CA THR A 137 -14.06 -6.09 -14.72
C THR A 137 -14.87 -5.66 -15.94
N SER A 138 -14.64 -4.47 -16.46
CA SER A 138 -15.37 -3.96 -17.62
C SER A 138 -14.97 -4.64 -18.92
N GLN A 139 -13.78 -5.27 -18.99
CA GLN A 139 -13.30 -5.98 -20.16
C GLN A 139 -13.73 -7.43 -20.19
N LEU A 140 -14.20 -7.98 -19.08
CA LEU A 140 -14.65 -9.35 -19.04
C LEU A 140 -16.00 -9.50 -19.77
N PRO A 141 -16.19 -10.55 -20.54
CA PRO A 141 -17.48 -10.77 -21.21
C PRO A 141 -18.57 -11.08 -20.18
N PRO A 142 -19.80 -10.61 -20.42
CA PRO A 142 -20.90 -10.86 -19.52
C PRO A 142 -21.42 -12.27 -19.74
N GLN A 143 -20.91 -13.22 -19.00
CA GLN A 143 -21.33 -14.61 -19.15
C GLN A 143 -21.95 -15.21 -17.92
N ALA A 144 -21.59 -14.70 -16.78
CA ALA A 144 -21.99 -15.30 -15.51
C ALA A 144 -23.47 -15.17 -15.22
N GLY A 145 -24.09 -14.10 -15.70
CA GLY A 145 -25.51 -13.85 -15.45
C GLY A 145 -26.46 -14.56 -16.39
N GLU A 146 -25.94 -15.25 -17.35
CA GLU A 146 -26.74 -15.78 -18.45
C GLU A 146 -27.09 -17.24 -18.31
N ALA A 147 -26.44 -17.90 -17.40
CA ALA A 147 -26.68 -19.32 -17.22
C ALA A 147 -28.02 -19.64 -16.53
#